data_4b05f13574519e82a80a5e90f92dcfd1
#
_entry.id   4b05f13574519e82a80a5e90f92dcfd1
#
_cell.length_a   1.000
_cell.length_b   1.000
_cell.length_c   1.000
_cell.angle_alpha   90.00
_cell.angle_beta   90.00
_cell.angle_gamma   90.00
#
_symmetry.space_group_name_H-M   'P 1'
#
loop_
_entity.id
_entity.type
_entity.pdbx_description
1 polymer ?
#
loop_
_entity_poly.entity_id
_entity_poly.type
_entity_poly.pdbx_seq_one_letter_code
_entity_poly.pdbx_strand_id
1 'polypeptide(L)'
;EIGVRLVGSEMCIRDSLKEAPVLHIASKSWKNRAGASRDGKSCTQPLKVYTNADKVEVFLNGKSLGVYPVSDKVVSVDIPFVNGENVVDAVIEKEGREYRDQYVCNFQCVNVKNGFTEVNVLLGAQRYFEDRTAELCWIPEQAYEKGSWGYIGGEVAPNKTRYGSLPASDKDILGTDQDPIFQTQRVGIEAFKADVPDGVYAVYLYWTELTSENKREALVYNLGNDVVREDYINRVFSVDINGVSVAKQLNIAEEYGSERAVIKKYIVPVSQGKGLVVRFGAVESVPILNAIRIVKEY
;
A
#
# COMPACT_ATOMS: atom_id res chain seq x y z
N GLU A 1 24.93 1.62 -20.40
CA GLU A 1 25.03 1.63 -18.93
C GLU A 1 23.72 1.11 -18.35
N ILE A 2 23.76 -0.10 -17.82
CA ILE A 2 22.64 -0.75 -17.17
C ILE A 2 22.60 -0.22 -15.73
N GLY A 3 21.58 0.56 -15.45
CA GLY A 3 21.44 1.24 -14.15
C GLY A 3 21.34 0.31 -12.95
N VAL A 4 21.88 0.76 -11.85
CA VAL A 4 22.11 0.18 -10.51
C VAL A 4 20.86 -0.43 -9.80
N ARG A 5 19.77 -0.73 -10.51
CA ARG A 5 18.51 -1.27 -9.92
C ARG A 5 18.40 -2.79 -9.86
N LEU A 6 19.47 -3.51 -10.23
CA LEU A 6 19.46 -4.98 -10.29
C LEU A 6 20.23 -5.66 -9.15
N VAL A 7 20.69 -4.94 -8.13
CA VAL A 7 21.57 -5.49 -7.09
C VAL A 7 20.95 -6.70 -6.38
N GLY A 8 19.64 -6.73 -6.15
CA GLY A 8 18.98 -7.88 -5.53
C GLY A 8 18.80 -9.07 -6.48
N SER A 9 18.46 -8.81 -7.75
CA SER A 9 18.21 -9.88 -8.72
C SER A 9 19.51 -10.46 -9.27
N GLU A 10 20.55 -9.65 -9.47
CA GLU A 10 21.86 -10.12 -9.89
C GLU A 10 22.54 -10.99 -8.83
N MET A 11 22.42 -10.66 -7.55
CA MET A 11 22.89 -11.52 -6.48
C MET A 11 22.19 -12.88 -6.49
N CYS A 12 20.87 -12.93 -6.66
CA CYS A 12 20.12 -14.18 -6.75
C CYS A 12 20.55 -15.02 -7.97
N ILE A 13 20.71 -14.39 -9.13
CA ILE A 13 21.16 -15.08 -10.36
C ILE A 13 22.59 -15.63 -10.18
N ARG A 14 23.51 -14.84 -9.66
CA ARG A 14 24.89 -15.25 -9.45
C ARG A 14 24.99 -16.41 -8.45
N ASP A 15 24.21 -16.35 -7.37
CA ASP A 15 24.21 -17.40 -6.35
C ASP A 15 23.54 -18.69 -6.85
N SER A 16 22.51 -18.59 -7.69
CA SER A 16 21.85 -19.77 -8.27
C SER A 16 22.69 -20.50 -9.32
N LEU A 17 23.76 -19.89 -9.83
CA LEU A 17 24.71 -20.53 -10.74
C LEU A 17 25.86 -21.24 -10.01
N LYS A 18 25.98 -21.10 -8.69
CA LYS A 18 27.02 -21.80 -7.92
C LYS A 18 26.70 -23.30 -7.81
N GLU A 19 27.74 -24.11 -7.77
CA GLU A 19 27.65 -25.53 -7.43
C GLU A 19 27.29 -25.73 -5.95
N ALA A 20 27.81 -24.84 -5.08
CA ALA A 20 27.49 -24.84 -3.66
C ALA A 20 25.99 -24.67 -3.44
N PRO A 21 25.43 -25.31 -2.38
CA PRO A 21 24.03 -25.18 -2.05
C PRO A 21 23.61 -23.73 -1.84
N VAL A 22 22.55 -23.32 -2.51
CA VAL A 22 21.94 -21.99 -2.39
C VAL A 22 20.48 -22.16 -1.99
N LEU A 23 20.07 -21.44 -0.95
CA LEU A 23 18.69 -21.37 -0.51
C LEU A 23 18.40 -19.96 0.02
N HIS A 24 17.38 -19.28 -0.51
CA HIS A 24 17.03 -17.94 -0.11
C HIS A 24 15.52 -17.68 -0.24
N ILE A 25 14.89 -17.35 0.88
CA ILE A 25 13.51 -16.85 0.90
C ILE A 25 13.54 -15.36 0.55
N ALA A 26 12.77 -14.95 -0.46
CA ALA A 26 12.69 -13.56 -0.88
C ALA A 26 11.99 -12.68 0.14
N SER A 27 12.24 -11.37 0.05
CA SER A 27 11.52 -10.34 0.83
C SER A 27 11.69 -10.42 2.34
N LYS A 28 12.78 -11.01 2.84
CA LYS A 28 13.08 -11.13 4.29
C LYS A 28 13.27 -9.77 4.98
N SER A 29 13.48 -8.71 4.23
CA SER A 29 13.54 -7.35 4.76
C SER A 29 12.18 -6.81 5.21
N TRP A 30 11.08 -7.40 4.75
CA TRP A 30 9.72 -7.02 5.13
C TRP A 30 9.37 -7.69 6.47
N LYS A 31 9.33 -6.90 7.55
CA LYS A 31 9.01 -7.39 8.89
C LYS A 31 7.54 -7.29 9.22
N ASN A 32 6.85 -6.31 8.65
CA ASN A 32 5.41 -6.10 8.81
C ASN A 32 4.72 -6.32 7.46
N ARG A 33 3.73 -7.19 7.45
CA ARG A 33 2.91 -7.51 6.29
C ARG A 33 1.43 -7.43 6.65
N ALA A 34 0.60 -7.17 5.67
CA ALA A 34 -0.84 -7.19 5.83
C ALA A 34 -1.51 -7.70 4.56
N GLY A 35 -2.76 -8.11 4.68
CA GLY A 35 -3.56 -8.47 3.53
C GLY A 35 -5.03 -8.58 3.89
N ALA A 36 -5.91 -8.36 2.89
CA ALA A 36 -7.34 -8.54 3.07
C ALA A 36 -7.67 -10.02 3.34
N SER A 37 -8.41 -10.27 4.42
CA SER A 37 -8.82 -11.60 4.84
C SER A 37 -10.34 -11.71 4.84
N ARG A 38 -10.89 -12.78 4.28
CA ARG A 38 -12.34 -13.02 4.27
C ARG A 38 -12.87 -13.45 5.63
N ASP A 39 -12.09 -14.23 6.37
CA ASP A 39 -12.49 -14.83 7.64
C ASP A 39 -11.82 -14.17 8.86
N GLY A 40 -10.87 -13.24 8.63
CA GLY A 40 -10.06 -12.59 9.66
C GLY A 40 -9.02 -13.51 10.31
N LYS A 41 -8.86 -14.75 9.84
CA LYS A 41 -7.95 -15.74 10.43
C LYS A 41 -6.68 -15.90 9.63
N SER A 42 -6.81 -15.93 8.30
CA SER A 42 -5.68 -16.13 7.41
C SER A 42 -5.79 -15.29 6.15
N CYS A 43 -4.65 -15.00 5.53
CA CYS A 43 -4.53 -14.36 4.25
C CYS A 43 -3.42 -15.03 3.45
N THR A 44 -3.76 -15.60 2.30
CA THR A 44 -2.80 -16.26 1.44
C THR A 44 -2.08 -15.23 0.57
N GLN A 45 -0.74 -15.23 0.64
CA GLN A 45 0.11 -14.43 -0.23
C GLN A 45 1.26 -15.26 -0.81
N PRO A 46 1.66 -15.01 -2.07
CA PRO A 46 2.79 -15.70 -2.67
C PRO A 46 4.11 -15.25 -2.05
N LEU A 47 5.00 -16.21 -1.81
CA LEU A 47 6.37 -15.99 -1.36
C LEU A 47 7.32 -16.76 -2.29
N LYS A 48 8.35 -16.08 -2.79
CA LYS A 48 9.34 -16.71 -3.66
C LYS A 48 10.49 -17.29 -2.85
N VAL A 49 10.91 -18.49 -3.23
CA VAL A 49 12.11 -19.15 -2.71
C VAL A 49 13.06 -19.41 -3.89
N TYR A 50 14.28 -18.93 -3.76
CA TYR A 50 15.35 -19.14 -4.74
C TYR A 50 16.27 -20.24 -4.26
N THR A 51 16.54 -21.23 -5.10
CA THR A 51 17.45 -22.32 -4.78
C THR A 51 17.99 -22.99 -6.04
N ASN A 52 19.15 -23.62 -5.91
CA ASN A 52 19.74 -24.48 -6.94
C ASN A 52 19.51 -25.99 -6.69
N ALA A 53 18.60 -26.34 -5.77
CA ALA A 53 18.09 -27.69 -5.60
C ALA A 53 16.88 -27.95 -6.51
N ASP A 54 16.56 -29.22 -6.76
CA ASP A 54 15.45 -29.62 -7.62
C ASP A 54 14.09 -29.47 -6.95
N LYS A 55 14.06 -29.48 -5.59
CA LYS A 55 12.87 -29.37 -4.77
C LYS A 55 13.17 -28.62 -3.47
N VAL A 56 12.15 -28.00 -2.89
CA VAL A 56 12.20 -27.35 -1.59
C VAL A 56 10.97 -27.72 -0.77
N GLU A 57 11.15 -28.06 0.50
CA GLU A 57 10.06 -28.18 1.45
C GLU A 57 9.87 -26.85 2.18
N VAL A 58 8.60 -26.42 2.31
CA VAL A 58 8.27 -25.14 2.95
C VAL A 58 7.37 -25.39 4.15
N PHE A 59 7.67 -24.73 5.25
CA PHE A 59 6.92 -24.81 6.49
C PHE A 59 6.38 -23.43 6.87
N LEU A 60 5.24 -23.42 7.52
CA LEU A 60 4.69 -22.25 8.21
C LEU A 60 4.44 -22.61 9.67
N ASN A 61 5.06 -21.87 10.59
CA ASN A 61 4.93 -22.07 12.03
C ASN A 61 5.20 -23.53 12.44
N GLY A 62 6.21 -24.14 11.83
CA GLY A 62 6.62 -25.53 12.09
C GLY A 62 5.77 -26.59 11.39
N LYS A 63 4.70 -26.23 10.69
CA LYS A 63 3.86 -27.17 9.94
C LYS A 63 4.25 -27.16 8.46
N SER A 64 4.53 -28.33 7.88
CA SER A 64 4.84 -28.47 6.45
C SER A 64 3.64 -28.05 5.61
N LEU A 65 3.91 -27.22 4.63
CA LEU A 65 2.97 -26.84 3.55
C LEU A 65 3.11 -27.76 2.34
N GLY A 66 4.22 -28.53 2.29
CA GLY A 66 4.52 -29.49 1.23
C GLY A 66 5.88 -29.32 0.60
N VAL A 67 6.17 -30.20 -0.32
CA VAL A 67 7.40 -30.21 -1.12
C VAL A 67 7.07 -29.70 -2.53
N TYR A 68 7.80 -28.68 -2.97
CA TYR A 68 7.57 -27.99 -4.22
C TYR A 68 8.73 -28.24 -5.18
N PRO A 69 8.45 -28.64 -6.43
CA PRO A 69 9.48 -28.73 -7.47
C PRO A 69 9.95 -27.30 -7.84
N VAL A 70 11.25 -27.17 -8.10
CA VAL A 70 11.89 -25.90 -8.45
C VAL A 70 12.08 -25.87 -9.98
N SER A 71 11.60 -24.81 -10.64
CA SER A 71 11.86 -24.52 -12.05
C SER A 71 12.62 -23.19 -12.14
N ASP A 72 13.61 -23.12 -13.03
CA ASP A 72 14.40 -21.92 -13.26
C ASP A 72 15.01 -21.30 -11.99
N LYS A 73 15.39 -22.16 -11.03
CA LYS A 73 16.00 -21.78 -9.75
C LYS A 73 15.09 -20.96 -8.83
N VAL A 74 13.80 -20.94 -9.08
CA VAL A 74 12.80 -20.23 -8.26
C VAL A 74 11.52 -21.05 -8.14
N VAL A 75 10.87 -20.94 -7.01
CA VAL A 75 9.50 -21.42 -6.79
C VAL A 75 8.69 -20.35 -6.07
N SER A 76 7.43 -20.20 -6.47
CA SER A 76 6.46 -19.36 -5.76
C SER A 76 5.53 -20.25 -4.95
N VAL A 77 5.47 -20.02 -3.66
CA VAL A 77 4.65 -20.80 -2.72
C VAL A 77 3.60 -19.89 -2.11
N ASP A 78 2.34 -20.31 -2.15
CA ASP A 78 1.23 -19.61 -1.52
C ASP A 78 1.24 -19.88 -0.01
N ILE A 79 1.61 -18.88 0.78
CA ILE A 79 1.72 -18.97 2.23
C ILE A 79 0.43 -18.47 2.88
N PRO A 80 -0.31 -19.29 3.63
CA PRO A 80 -1.53 -18.88 4.35
C PRO A 80 -1.15 -18.21 5.69
N PHE A 81 -0.62 -16.97 5.62
CA PHE A 81 -0.25 -16.21 6.82
C PHE A 81 -1.43 -16.05 7.77
N VAL A 82 -1.14 -16.10 9.07
CA VAL A 82 -2.10 -15.87 10.16
C VAL A 82 -1.81 -14.57 10.88
N ASN A 83 -2.76 -14.04 11.66
CA ASN A 83 -2.52 -12.85 12.46
C ASN A 83 -1.36 -13.05 13.45
N GLY A 84 -0.51 -12.04 13.60
CA GLY A 84 0.65 -12.02 14.47
C GLY A 84 1.91 -12.57 13.81
N GLU A 85 2.80 -13.12 14.63
CA GLU A 85 4.09 -13.63 14.16
C GLU A 85 3.92 -14.87 13.30
N ASN A 86 4.60 -14.89 12.16
CA ASN A 86 4.70 -16.03 11.26
C ASN A 86 6.16 -16.35 11.01
N VAL A 87 6.49 -17.62 11.15
CA VAL A 87 7.81 -18.18 10.85
C VAL A 87 7.69 -19.07 9.61
N VAL A 88 8.32 -18.67 8.53
CA VAL A 88 8.40 -19.45 7.30
C VAL A 88 9.79 -20.06 7.20
N ASP A 89 9.88 -21.37 7.12
CA ASP A 89 11.12 -22.10 6.89
C ASP A 89 11.09 -22.70 5.48
N ALA A 90 12.21 -22.61 4.78
CA ALA A 90 12.46 -23.36 3.56
C ALA A 90 13.62 -24.34 3.82
N VAL A 91 13.46 -25.56 3.34
CA VAL A 91 14.42 -26.65 3.57
C VAL A 91 14.72 -27.34 2.25
N ILE A 92 15.99 -27.55 1.97
CA ILE A 92 16.46 -28.35 0.83
C ILE A 92 17.41 -29.43 1.33
N GLU A 93 17.48 -30.52 0.61
CA GLU A 93 18.53 -31.53 0.75
C GLU A 93 19.44 -31.47 -0.49
N LYS A 94 20.73 -31.35 -0.29
CA LYS A 94 21.74 -31.40 -1.34
C LYS A 94 22.99 -32.11 -0.86
N GLU A 95 23.47 -33.08 -1.64
CA GLU A 95 24.63 -33.89 -1.31
C GLU A 95 24.51 -34.60 0.05
N GLY A 96 23.30 -35.06 0.41
CA GLY A 96 23.01 -35.75 1.66
C GLY A 96 23.06 -34.87 2.92
N ARG A 97 22.98 -33.54 2.74
CA ARG A 97 22.91 -32.56 3.81
C ARG A 97 21.67 -31.69 3.69
N GLU A 98 21.07 -31.35 4.83
CA GLU A 98 19.97 -30.43 4.93
C GLU A 98 20.49 -28.99 5.06
N TYR A 99 19.85 -28.08 4.32
CA TYR A 99 20.06 -26.64 4.39
C TYR A 99 18.73 -25.97 4.64
N ARG A 100 18.75 -24.99 5.54
CA ARG A 100 17.53 -24.26 5.97
C ARG A 100 17.73 -22.77 5.81
N ASP A 101 16.68 -22.09 5.36
CA ASP A 101 16.56 -20.65 5.41
C ASP A 101 15.23 -20.26 6.08
N GLN A 102 15.24 -19.18 6.87
CA GLN A 102 14.09 -18.76 7.67
C GLN A 102 13.74 -17.31 7.42
N TYR A 103 12.43 -17.04 7.41
CA TYR A 103 11.85 -15.72 7.35
C TYR A 103 10.81 -15.55 8.46
N VAL A 104 10.92 -14.46 9.24
CA VAL A 104 9.98 -14.12 10.30
C VAL A 104 9.35 -12.78 9.99
N CYS A 105 8.02 -12.71 10.06
CA CYS A 105 7.26 -11.47 9.91
C CYS A 105 6.05 -11.43 10.83
N ASN A 106 5.64 -10.22 11.20
CA ASN A 106 4.34 -9.97 11.80
C ASN A 106 3.33 -9.72 10.67
N PHE A 107 2.21 -10.45 10.66
CA PHE A 107 1.20 -10.36 9.62
C PHE A 107 -0.14 -9.90 10.19
N GLN A 108 -0.78 -8.94 9.51
CA GLN A 108 -2.11 -8.46 9.85
C GLN A 108 -3.14 -8.95 8.82
N CYS A 109 -4.06 -9.79 9.27
CA CYS A 109 -5.23 -10.18 8.48
C CYS A 109 -6.31 -9.10 8.59
N VAL A 110 -6.43 -8.26 7.59
CA VAL A 110 -7.41 -7.16 7.59
C VAL A 110 -8.81 -7.69 7.32
N ASN A 111 -9.68 -7.61 8.32
CA ASN A 111 -11.08 -8.01 8.23
C ASN A 111 -11.96 -7.04 9.02
N VAL A 112 -13.02 -6.51 8.39
CA VAL A 112 -13.91 -5.54 9.03
C VAL A 112 -14.96 -6.15 9.96
N LYS A 113 -15.17 -7.47 9.91
CA LYS A 113 -16.23 -8.15 10.68
C LYS A 113 -15.75 -8.65 12.02
N ASN A 114 -14.55 -9.23 12.07
CA ASN A 114 -14.05 -9.94 13.25
C ASN A 114 -12.71 -9.35 13.70
N GLY A 115 -12.69 -8.81 14.93
CA GLY A 115 -11.45 -8.35 15.53
C GLY A 115 -10.77 -7.20 14.77
N PHE A 116 -11.57 -6.34 14.12
CA PHE A 116 -11.02 -5.19 13.40
C PHE A 116 -10.25 -4.27 14.36
N THR A 117 -9.00 -4.04 14.05
CA THR A 117 -8.13 -3.11 14.78
C THR A 117 -7.77 -1.91 13.91
N GLU A 118 -7.27 -2.15 12.72
CA GLU A 118 -6.91 -1.09 11.78
C GLU A 118 -6.86 -1.58 10.33
N VAL A 119 -6.90 -0.63 9.41
CA VAL A 119 -6.58 -0.82 8.00
C VAL A 119 -5.87 0.41 7.45
N ASN A 120 -4.79 0.20 6.71
CA ASN A 120 -3.99 1.23 6.07
C ASN A 120 -4.01 0.97 4.56
N VAL A 121 -4.65 1.85 3.79
CA VAL A 121 -4.91 1.64 2.35
C VAL A 121 -4.25 2.71 1.51
N LEU A 122 -3.48 2.30 0.52
CA LEU A 122 -2.95 3.18 -0.53
C LEU A 122 -3.97 3.25 -1.67
N LEU A 123 -4.45 4.46 -2.00
CA LEU A 123 -5.38 4.70 -3.10
C LEU A 123 -4.59 4.88 -4.41
N GLY A 124 -5.13 4.31 -5.48
CA GLY A 124 -4.45 4.29 -6.78
C GLY A 124 -3.24 3.35 -6.86
N ALA A 125 -2.99 2.54 -5.84
CA ALA A 125 -1.85 1.64 -5.76
C ALA A 125 -2.26 0.17 -5.99
N GLN A 126 -1.37 -0.58 -6.63
CA GLN A 126 -1.47 -2.05 -6.76
C GLN A 126 -0.37 -2.77 -5.96
N ARG A 127 0.35 -2.05 -5.11
CA ARG A 127 1.48 -2.57 -4.34
C ARG A 127 1.27 -2.39 -2.85
N TYR A 128 1.91 -3.24 -2.07
CA TYR A 128 2.07 -3.06 -0.63
C TYR A 128 3.24 -2.12 -0.35
N PHE A 129 3.19 -1.45 0.80
CA PHE A 129 4.29 -0.65 1.29
C PHE A 129 4.47 -0.87 2.80
N GLU A 130 5.70 -1.13 3.24
CA GLU A 130 6.05 -1.23 4.65
C GLU A 130 6.63 0.12 5.11
N ASP A 131 5.91 0.80 5.98
CA ASP A 131 6.43 1.92 6.76
C ASP A 131 7.16 1.37 7.98
N ARG A 132 8.48 1.30 7.89
CA ARG A 132 9.31 0.74 8.96
C ARG A 132 9.41 1.64 10.17
N THR A 133 9.21 2.94 10.01
CA THR A 133 9.27 3.92 11.09
C THR A 133 8.05 3.81 12.00
N ALA A 134 6.88 3.64 11.41
CA ALA A 134 5.63 3.46 12.13
C ALA A 134 5.27 1.98 12.37
N GLU A 135 6.09 1.04 11.89
CA GLU A 135 5.85 -0.41 11.93
C GLU A 135 4.50 -0.82 11.32
N LEU A 136 4.10 -0.12 10.24
CA LEU A 136 2.82 -0.32 9.57
C LEU A 136 3.02 -0.95 8.19
N CYS A 137 2.04 -1.77 7.80
CA CYS A 137 1.92 -2.22 6.43
C CYS A 137 0.73 -1.53 5.76
N TRP A 138 0.99 -0.91 4.61
CA TRP A 138 -0.02 -0.33 3.75
C TRP A 138 -0.38 -1.32 2.66
N ILE A 139 -1.68 -1.54 2.46
CA ILE A 139 -2.20 -2.48 1.47
C ILE A 139 -2.77 -1.72 0.26
N PRO A 140 -2.77 -2.34 -0.94
CA PRO A 140 -3.38 -1.73 -2.11
C PRO A 140 -4.89 -1.58 -1.93
N GLU A 141 -5.46 -0.63 -2.65
CA GLU A 141 -6.91 -0.40 -2.68
C GLU A 141 -7.69 -1.59 -3.27
N GLN A 142 -8.95 -1.65 -2.91
CA GLN A 142 -9.94 -2.51 -3.55
C GLN A 142 -11.27 -1.75 -3.71
N ALA A 143 -12.08 -2.15 -4.68
CA ALA A 143 -13.44 -1.65 -4.78
C ALA A 143 -14.27 -2.11 -3.58
N TYR A 144 -15.17 -1.24 -3.09
CA TYR A 144 -16.02 -1.59 -1.98
C TYR A 144 -17.02 -2.70 -2.36
N GLU A 145 -17.07 -3.71 -1.54
CA GLU A 145 -18.09 -4.75 -1.52
C GLU A 145 -18.79 -4.77 -0.16
N LYS A 146 -20.08 -5.08 -0.15
CA LYS A 146 -20.85 -5.15 1.10
C LYS A 146 -20.25 -6.15 2.08
N GLY A 147 -20.04 -5.71 3.32
CA GLY A 147 -19.42 -6.47 4.39
C GLY A 147 -17.89 -6.44 4.33
N SER A 148 -17.31 -5.47 3.61
CA SER A 148 -15.89 -5.26 3.44
C SER A 148 -15.54 -3.78 3.59
N TRP A 149 -14.43 -3.36 3.00
CA TRP A 149 -13.99 -1.98 2.89
C TRP A 149 -13.53 -1.71 1.46
N GLY A 150 -13.47 -0.45 1.08
CA GLY A 150 -12.94 -0.08 -0.23
C GLY A 150 -13.44 1.26 -0.74
N TYR A 151 -12.94 1.63 -1.91
CA TYR A 151 -13.33 2.85 -2.63
C TYR A 151 -14.61 2.64 -3.45
N ILE A 152 -15.28 3.78 -3.72
CA ILE A 152 -16.39 3.89 -4.66
C ILE A 152 -16.05 5.03 -5.62
N GLY A 153 -16.17 4.77 -6.93
CA GLY A 153 -15.92 5.74 -7.97
C GLY A 153 -14.45 6.08 -8.18
N GLY A 154 -14.22 6.97 -9.14
CA GLY A 154 -12.91 7.46 -9.50
C GLY A 154 -12.03 6.47 -10.26
N GLU A 155 -10.87 6.95 -10.63
CA GLU A 155 -9.86 6.18 -11.38
C GLU A 155 -8.47 6.39 -10.78
N VAL A 156 -7.54 5.51 -11.11
CA VAL A 156 -6.12 5.67 -10.75
C VAL A 156 -5.56 6.84 -11.53
N ALA A 157 -4.90 7.79 -10.84
CA ALA A 157 -4.28 8.93 -11.49
C ALA A 157 -3.21 8.47 -12.50
N PRO A 158 -3.33 8.82 -13.77
CA PRO A 158 -2.28 8.53 -14.74
C PRO A 158 -1.13 9.51 -14.56
N ASN A 159 0.05 9.04 -14.19
CA ASN A 159 1.27 9.84 -14.24
C ASN A 159 1.90 9.68 -15.61
N LYS A 160 1.81 10.72 -16.44
CA LYS A 160 2.46 10.76 -17.73
C LYS A 160 3.94 11.03 -17.55
N THR A 161 4.76 10.08 -17.93
CA THR A 161 6.21 10.24 -17.99
C THR A 161 6.67 10.22 -19.44
N ARG A 162 7.91 10.63 -19.68
CA ARG A 162 8.58 10.52 -20.99
C ARG A 162 8.62 9.07 -21.53
N TYR A 163 8.46 8.07 -20.67
CA TYR A 163 8.50 6.64 -21.01
C TYR A 163 7.12 5.96 -21.01
N GLY A 164 6.04 6.73 -20.88
CA GLY A 164 4.68 6.22 -20.84
C GLY A 164 3.91 6.64 -19.59
N SER A 165 2.74 6.05 -19.39
CA SER A 165 1.93 6.30 -18.19
C SER A 165 2.31 5.32 -17.09
N LEU A 166 2.64 5.84 -15.92
CA LEU A 166 2.92 5.06 -14.71
C LEU A 166 1.79 5.27 -13.69
N PRO A 167 1.47 4.25 -12.88
CA PRO A 167 0.44 4.38 -11.84
C PRO A 167 0.90 5.17 -10.61
N ALA A 168 2.18 5.57 -10.53
CA ALA A 168 2.75 6.30 -9.42
C ALA A 168 3.63 7.45 -9.89
N SER A 169 3.66 8.54 -9.13
CA SER A 169 4.62 9.63 -9.28
C SER A 169 6.01 9.19 -8.77
N ASP A 170 7.05 9.76 -9.33
CA ASP A 170 8.43 9.67 -8.84
C ASP A 170 8.89 10.95 -8.12
N LYS A 171 7.94 11.85 -7.84
CA LYS A 171 8.21 13.12 -7.18
C LYS A 171 8.56 12.92 -5.71
N ASP A 172 9.45 13.77 -5.23
CA ASP A 172 9.78 13.95 -3.82
C ASP A 172 8.62 14.67 -3.11
N ILE A 173 8.16 14.16 -2.00
CA ILE A 173 7.00 14.71 -1.28
C ILE A 173 7.47 15.45 -0.03
N LEU A 174 7.30 16.75 -0.03
CA LEU A 174 7.72 17.60 1.07
C LEU A 174 6.98 17.28 2.38
N GLY A 175 7.72 17.25 3.49
CA GLY A 175 7.15 17.07 4.84
C GLY A 175 6.91 15.64 5.25
N THR A 176 7.48 14.67 4.54
CA THR A 176 7.46 13.25 4.89
C THR A 176 8.73 12.56 4.43
N ASP A 177 9.10 11.48 5.11
CA ASP A 177 10.10 10.50 4.67
C ASP A 177 9.42 9.24 4.08
N GLN A 178 8.09 9.27 3.93
CA GLN A 178 7.26 8.15 3.49
C GLN A 178 6.56 8.47 2.16
N ASP A 179 7.31 8.94 1.17
CA ASP A 179 6.83 9.31 -0.16
C ASP A 179 5.89 8.29 -0.80
N PRO A 180 6.12 6.96 -0.68
CA PRO A 180 5.27 5.97 -1.30
C PRO A 180 3.79 6.03 -0.89
N ILE A 181 3.46 6.62 0.28
CA ILE A 181 2.08 6.81 0.74
C ILE A 181 1.35 7.87 -0.11
N PHE A 182 2.12 8.82 -0.66
CA PHE A 182 1.58 10.00 -1.36
C PHE A 182 1.79 9.97 -2.88
N GLN A 183 2.64 9.08 -3.38
CA GLN A 183 3.00 9.00 -4.80
C GLN A 183 1.93 8.37 -5.70
N THR A 184 0.89 7.76 -5.10
CA THR A 184 -0.28 7.26 -5.82
C THR A 184 -1.53 7.96 -5.32
N GLN A 185 -2.54 8.06 -6.16
CA GLN A 185 -3.82 8.67 -5.79
C GLN A 185 -4.97 8.14 -6.65
N ARG A 186 -6.16 8.17 -6.07
CA ARG A 186 -7.41 7.98 -6.79
C ARG A 186 -8.04 9.33 -7.07
N VAL A 187 -8.33 9.60 -8.33
CA VAL A 187 -8.92 10.86 -8.82
C VAL A 187 -10.39 10.62 -9.11
N GLY A 188 -11.25 11.56 -8.71
CA GLY A 188 -12.70 11.44 -8.86
C GLY A 188 -13.33 10.43 -7.90
N ILE A 189 -12.68 10.14 -6.77
CA ILE A 189 -13.24 9.28 -5.74
C ILE A 189 -14.55 9.88 -5.20
N GLU A 190 -15.62 9.07 -5.16
CA GLU A 190 -16.91 9.47 -4.62
C GLU A 190 -17.03 9.17 -3.12
N ALA A 191 -16.53 8.00 -2.72
CA ALA A 191 -16.53 7.61 -1.32
C ALA A 191 -15.46 6.54 -1.02
N PHE A 192 -15.12 6.43 0.27
CA PHE A 192 -14.50 5.26 0.86
C PHE A 192 -15.42 4.71 1.94
N LYS A 193 -15.67 3.41 1.92
CA LYS A 193 -16.52 2.72 2.89
C LYS A 193 -15.77 1.63 3.61
N ALA A 194 -16.14 1.41 4.90
CA ALA A 194 -15.70 0.27 5.67
C ALA A 194 -16.84 -0.17 6.61
N ASP A 195 -17.30 -1.41 6.46
CA ASP A 195 -18.39 -1.98 7.27
C ASP A 195 -17.84 -2.45 8.62
N VAL A 196 -17.19 -1.53 9.32
CA VAL A 196 -16.62 -1.77 10.65
C VAL A 196 -17.71 -1.89 11.72
N PRO A 197 -17.46 -2.64 12.82
CA PRO A 197 -18.37 -2.74 13.96
C PRO A 197 -18.62 -1.38 14.64
N ASP A 198 -19.62 -1.33 15.50
CA ASP A 198 -19.85 -0.17 16.37
C ASP A 198 -18.63 0.08 17.26
N GLY A 199 -18.30 1.36 17.45
CA GLY A 199 -17.13 1.79 18.19
C GLY A 199 -16.70 3.22 17.85
N VAL A 200 -15.55 3.63 18.35
CA VAL A 200 -14.93 4.91 18.04
C VAL A 200 -13.67 4.67 17.21
N TYR A 201 -13.54 5.41 16.12
CA TYR A 201 -12.47 5.23 15.16
C TYR A 201 -11.69 6.52 14.93
N ALA A 202 -10.37 6.42 14.87
CA ALA A 202 -9.54 7.45 14.28
C ALA A 202 -9.43 7.21 12.77
N VAL A 203 -9.85 8.17 11.99
CA VAL A 203 -9.77 8.17 10.52
C VAL A 203 -8.74 9.19 10.09
N TYR A 204 -7.69 8.72 9.46
CA TYR A 204 -6.65 9.58 8.88
C TYR A 204 -6.81 9.60 7.37
N LEU A 205 -6.90 10.78 6.80
CA LEU A 205 -6.96 11.01 5.37
C LEU A 205 -5.65 11.65 4.93
N TYR A 206 -5.06 11.10 3.87
CA TYR A 206 -3.75 11.48 3.35
C TYR A 206 -3.91 12.07 1.97
N TRP A 207 -3.37 13.25 1.77
CA TRP A 207 -3.40 13.96 0.50
C TRP A 207 -2.05 14.53 0.13
N THR A 208 -1.81 14.60 -1.16
CA THR A 208 -0.86 15.51 -1.79
C THR A 208 -1.41 15.94 -3.14
N GLU A 209 -1.24 17.19 -3.51
CA GLU A 209 -1.60 17.63 -4.86
C GLU A 209 -0.41 17.41 -5.81
N LEU A 210 -0.59 16.53 -6.80
CA LEU A 210 0.46 16.13 -7.74
C LEU A 210 0.33 16.81 -9.11
N THR A 211 -0.85 17.35 -9.42
CA THR A 211 -1.19 17.85 -10.76
C THR A 211 -1.58 19.33 -10.79
N SER A 212 -1.98 19.89 -9.64
CA SER A 212 -2.30 21.30 -9.50
C SER A 212 -1.16 22.05 -8.81
N GLU A 213 -0.81 23.21 -9.30
CA GLU A 213 0.18 24.09 -8.69
C GLU A 213 -0.51 25.27 -7.99
N ASN A 214 0.07 25.77 -6.91
CA ASN A 214 -0.37 27.02 -6.31
C ASN A 214 0.00 28.17 -7.26
N LYS A 215 -0.98 29.02 -7.60
CA LYS A 215 -0.75 30.20 -8.46
C LYS A 215 0.35 31.12 -7.94
N ARG A 216 0.53 31.22 -6.60
CA ARG A 216 1.57 32.05 -5.99
C ARG A 216 2.95 31.47 -6.20
N GLU A 217 3.12 30.14 -6.09
CA GLU A 217 4.40 29.48 -6.33
C GLU A 217 4.80 29.55 -7.81
N ALA A 218 3.84 29.33 -8.71
CA ALA A 218 4.06 29.49 -10.16
C ALA A 218 4.49 30.92 -10.54
N LEU A 219 3.93 31.93 -9.89
CA LEU A 219 4.30 33.33 -10.12
C LEU A 219 5.67 33.70 -9.55
N VAL A 220 6.08 33.12 -8.41
CA VAL A 220 7.38 33.41 -7.76
C VAL A 220 8.54 32.81 -8.54
N TYR A 221 8.36 31.64 -9.15
CA TYR A 221 9.41 30.97 -9.91
C TYR A 221 9.39 31.26 -11.40
N ASN A 222 8.32 31.90 -11.91
CA ASN A 222 8.18 32.24 -13.33
C ASN A 222 8.80 33.62 -13.61
N LEU A 223 10.11 33.69 -13.73
CA LEU A 223 10.88 34.90 -14.02
C LEU A 223 10.62 35.40 -15.47
N GLY A 224 9.37 35.78 -15.76
CA GLY A 224 9.05 36.51 -16.97
C GLY A 224 8.73 35.66 -18.21
N ASN A 225 8.47 34.40 -18.10
CA ASN A 225 7.87 33.58 -19.15
C ASN A 225 6.39 33.39 -18.84
N ASP A 226 5.53 34.04 -19.61
CA ASP A 226 4.07 33.90 -19.63
C ASP A 226 3.64 32.50 -20.17
N VAL A 227 4.31 31.47 -19.80
CA VAL A 227 3.90 30.10 -20.11
C VAL A 227 2.76 29.75 -19.16
N VAL A 228 1.55 29.99 -19.63
CA VAL A 228 0.34 29.40 -19.05
C VAL A 228 0.55 27.90 -19.15
N ARG A 229 0.87 27.22 -18.03
CA ARG A 229 0.88 25.77 -17.99
C ARG A 229 -0.54 25.29 -18.22
N GLU A 230 -0.78 24.62 -19.33
CA GLU A 230 -2.09 24.06 -19.71
C GLU A 230 -2.59 23.01 -18.69
N ASP A 231 -1.73 22.59 -17.75
CA ASP A 231 -2.00 21.53 -16.78
C ASP A 231 -2.44 22.06 -15.40
N TYR A 232 -2.67 23.36 -15.24
CA TYR A 232 -3.15 23.92 -13.98
C TYR A 232 -4.62 23.52 -13.74
N ILE A 233 -4.83 22.72 -12.70
CA ILE A 233 -6.17 22.33 -12.23
C ILE A 233 -6.41 22.98 -10.87
N ASN A 234 -7.36 23.92 -10.78
CA ASN A 234 -7.84 24.38 -9.48
C ASN A 234 -8.75 23.29 -8.91
N ARG A 235 -8.33 22.67 -7.80
CA ARG A 235 -9.05 21.55 -7.21
C ARG A 235 -9.63 21.94 -5.85
N VAL A 236 -10.95 22.05 -5.80
CA VAL A 236 -11.71 22.33 -4.59
C VAL A 236 -12.75 21.25 -4.40
N PHE A 237 -12.80 20.63 -3.23
CA PHE A 237 -13.76 19.57 -2.93
C PHE A 237 -14.19 19.58 -1.47
N SER A 238 -15.32 18.94 -1.19
CA SER A 238 -15.83 18.73 0.17
C SER A 238 -15.53 17.31 0.65
N VAL A 239 -15.48 17.16 1.97
CA VAL A 239 -15.33 15.86 2.64
C VAL A 239 -16.35 15.76 3.76
N ASP A 240 -17.15 14.69 3.75
CA ASP A 240 -18.10 14.35 4.79
C ASP A 240 -17.78 12.97 5.37
N ILE A 241 -17.82 12.84 6.69
CA ILE A 241 -17.63 11.55 7.36
C ILE A 241 -18.90 11.22 8.16
N ASN A 242 -19.55 10.11 7.84
CA ASN A 242 -20.82 9.67 8.43
C ASN A 242 -21.90 10.77 8.45
N GLY A 243 -21.95 11.61 7.40
CA GLY A 243 -22.91 12.70 7.26
C GLY A 243 -22.53 13.99 7.99
N VAL A 244 -21.36 14.05 8.61
CA VAL A 244 -20.80 15.26 9.21
C VAL A 244 -19.79 15.87 8.24
N SER A 245 -20.00 17.13 7.85
CA SER A 245 -19.08 17.85 6.99
C SER A 245 -17.82 18.23 7.76
N VAL A 246 -16.67 17.69 7.34
CA VAL A 246 -15.35 17.93 7.95
C VAL A 246 -14.49 18.89 7.13
N ALA A 247 -14.81 19.05 5.84
CA ALA A 247 -14.24 20.08 4.97
C ALA A 247 -15.26 20.44 3.91
N LYS A 248 -15.53 21.75 3.71
CA LYS A 248 -16.53 22.24 2.73
C LYS A 248 -15.88 22.64 1.41
N GLN A 249 -14.70 23.23 1.46
CA GLN A 249 -13.97 23.78 0.30
C GLN A 249 -12.47 23.55 0.54
N LEU A 250 -12.04 22.27 0.49
CA LEU A 250 -10.65 21.91 0.68
C LEU A 250 -9.90 22.12 -0.65
N ASN A 251 -8.90 22.98 -0.64
CA ASN A 251 -7.94 23.17 -1.72
C ASN A 251 -6.53 22.86 -1.22
N ILE A 252 -6.04 21.67 -1.53
CA ILE A 252 -4.75 21.17 -1.02
C ILE A 252 -3.59 22.05 -1.50
N ALA A 253 -3.56 22.39 -2.80
CA ALA A 253 -2.49 23.19 -3.37
C ALA A 253 -2.43 24.61 -2.79
N GLU A 254 -3.58 25.23 -2.56
CA GLU A 254 -3.66 26.59 -2.04
C GLU A 254 -3.37 26.68 -0.55
N GLU A 255 -3.89 25.73 0.24
CA GLU A 255 -3.75 25.73 1.70
C GLU A 255 -2.38 25.24 2.16
N TYR A 256 -1.78 24.26 1.46
CA TYR A 256 -0.58 23.55 1.92
C TYR A 256 0.57 23.54 0.92
N GLY A 257 0.33 23.86 -0.35
CA GLY A 257 1.28 23.75 -1.45
C GLY A 257 1.18 22.42 -2.19
N SER A 258 1.73 22.39 -3.40
CA SER A 258 1.83 21.18 -4.22
C SER A 258 2.96 20.27 -3.71
N GLU A 259 2.88 18.98 -4.02
CA GLU A 259 3.92 17.99 -3.69
C GLU A 259 4.28 17.95 -2.20
N ARG A 260 3.30 18.22 -1.34
CA ARG A 260 3.45 18.24 0.12
C ARG A 260 2.49 17.27 0.78
N ALA A 261 2.99 16.53 1.77
CA ALA A 261 2.18 15.62 2.57
C ALA A 261 1.18 16.39 3.46
N VAL A 262 -0.09 16.07 3.34
CA VAL A 262 -1.17 16.59 4.17
C VAL A 262 -1.91 15.42 4.82
N ILE A 263 -1.95 15.40 6.13
CA ILE A 263 -2.62 14.37 6.91
C ILE A 263 -3.62 15.03 7.86
N LYS A 264 -4.89 14.61 7.78
CA LYS A 264 -5.90 15.07 8.72
C LYS A 264 -6.50 13.91 9.48
N LYS A 265 -6.57 14.00 10.80
CA LYS A 265 -7.15 13.01 11.71
C LYS A 265 -8.54 13.46 12.14
N TYR A 266 -9.49 12.53 12.12
CA TYR A 266 -10.85 12.71 12.60
C TYR A 266 -11.22 11.57 13.55
N ILE A 267 -11.92 11.90 14.65
CA ILE A 267 -12.48 10.90 15.55
C ILE A 267 -13.95 10.71 15.21
N VAL A 268 -14.33 9.50 14.85
CA VAL A 268 -15.62 9.17 14.26
C VAL A 268 -16.31 8.09 15.08
N PRO A 269 -17.44 8.39 15.74
CA PRO A 269 -18.28 7.38 16.34
C PRO A 269 -19.06 6.62 15.27
N VAL A 270 -19.06 5.30 15.37
CA VAL A 270 -19.88 4.39 14.54
C VAL A 270 -20.87 3.67 15.42
N SER A 271 -22.12 3.69 15.05
CA SER A 271 -23.21 3.06 15.80
C SER A 271 -24.30 2.51 14.88
N GLN A 272 -25.15 1.64 15.41
CA GLN A 272 -26.29 1.03 14.71
C GLN A 272 -25.88 0.21 13.47
N GLY A 273 -24.67 -0.35 13.46
CA GLY A 273 -24.17 -1.15 12.35
C GLY A 273 -24.03 -0.39 11.02
N LYS A 274 -23.94 0.95 11.05
CA LYS A 274 -23.85 1.79 9.84
C LYS A 274 -22.48 1.77 9.17
N GLY A 275 -21.46 1.30 9.91
CA GLY A 275 -20.08 1.34 9.43
C GLY A 275 -19.55 2.77 9.29
N LEU A 276 -18.44 2.90 8.59
CA LEU A 276 -17.78 4.16 8.31
C LEU A 276 -17.89 4.51 6.82
N VAL A 277 -18.28 5.74 6.53
CA VAL A 277 -18.43 6.27 5.18
C VAL A 277 -17.76 7.64 5.09
N VAL A 278 -16.72 7.76 4.29
CA VAL A 278 -16.10 9.03 3.91
C VAL A 278 -16.59 9.36 2.52
N ARG A 279 -17.28 10.48 2.33
CA ARG A 279 -17.80 10.96 1.03
C ARG A 279 -17.01 12.17 0.58
N PHE A 280 -16.80 12.24 -0.72
CA PHE A 280 -16.10 13.35 -1.38
C PHE A 280 -17.04 14.00 -2.38
N GLY A 281 -17.19 15.31 -2.30
CA GLY A 281 -18.02 16.09 -3.22
C GLY A 281 -17.18 17.06 -4.04
N ALA A 282 -17.31 17.03 -5.34
CA ALA A 282 -16.66 17.98 -6.24
C ALA A 282 -17.29 19.37 -6.06
N VAL A 283 -16.46 20.40 -5.88
CA VAL A 283 -16.85 21.82 -5.88
C VAL A 283 -16.28 22.47 -7.14
N GLU A 284 -14.97 22.37 -7.32
CA GLU A 284 -14.26 22.77 -8.52
C GLU A 284 -13.25 21.69 -8.87
N SER A 285 -13.38 21.08 -10.06
CA SER A 285 -12.68 19.86 -10.43
C SER A 285 -13.07 18.65 -9.56
N VAL A 286 -12.37 17.53 -9.66
CA VAL A 286 -12.74 16.27 -9.02
C VAL A 286 -11.90 15.99 -7.76
N PRO A 287 -12.49 15.34 -6.73
CA PRO A 287 -11.77 15.01 -5.50
C PRO A 287 -10.59 14.04 -5.73
N ILE A 288 -9.64 14.06 -4.82
CA ILE A 288 -8.52 13.11 -4.77
C ILE A 288 -8.36 12.52 -3.38
N LEU A 289 -7.77 11.34 -3.30
CA LEU A 289 -7.28 10.74 -2.06
C LEU A 289 -6.06 9.88 -2.35
N ASN A 290 -5.00 10.05 -1.56
CA ASN A 290 -3.76 9.28 -1.71
C ASN A 290 -3.75 8.03 -0.84
N ALA A 291 -4.17 8.17 0.43
CA ALA A 291 -4.26 7.04 1.35
C ALA A 291 -5.30 7.31 2.44
N ILE A 292 -5.76 6.23 3.06
CA ILE A 292 -6.64 6.29 4.23
C ILE A 292 -6.17 5.27 5.27
N ARG A 293 -6.14 5.70 6.54
CA ARG A 293 -5.93 4.83 7.69
C ARG A 293 -7.12 4.92 8.62
N ILE A 294 -7.65 3.78 9.02
CA ILE A 294 -8.76 3.66 9.96
C ILE A 294 -8.29 2.80 11.12
N VAL A 295 -8.31 3.34 12.32
CA VAL A 295 -7.88 2.66 13.54
C VAL A 295 -9.03 2.64 14.53
N LYS A 296 -9.32 1.49 15.11
CA LYS A 296 -10.30 1.40 16.20
C LYS A 296 -9.65 1.89 17.48
N GLU A 297 -10.26 2.90 18.10
CA GLU A 297 -9.79 3.48 19.36
C GLU A 297 -10.44 2.76 20.57
N TYR A 298 -11.77 2.53 20.50
CA TYR A 298 -12.55 1.89 21.57
C TYR A 298 -13.67 1.01 21.01
#